data_104521a40ab26418eeb7e9325d6fe233
#
_entry.id   104521a40ab26418eeb7e9325d6fe233
#
_cell.length_a   1.000
_cell.length_b   1.000
_cell.length_c   1.000
_cell.angle_alpha   90.00
_cell.angle_beta   90.00
_cell.angle_gamma   90.00
#
_symmetry.space_group_name_H-M   'P 1'
#
loop_
_entity.id
_entity.type
_entity.pdbx_description
1 polymer ?
#
loop_
_entity_poly.entity_id
_entity_poly.type
_entity_poly.pdbx_seq_one_letter_code
_entity_poly.pdbx_strand_id
1 'polypeptide(L)'
;MNQETKSVRAGKSAVLLLAHGTPDVLGEMAEYLSKVTGGRALPPEVVEELQHRYAEIGLRETPGAEAPPLTKWTMTQGHLLQQALGVERVYVGMRNWHPYIADVVAEMRRDGVMHIKAVCLAPQNSRTSVGLYRRAVMAAAAGMEVEFVAGWADNPMLAHAFAERLRPVWMQACAELGRRVPVLFTAHSVPCRTIMTGEASVTGARPGTPMQDSPDPYPVEAKRTAQMVAEQMAAVGFSDKDWYFAFQSQGMSGGPWIGPTVEDTLKAIREEGHAGVVMQPVGFLCDHVEVLYDIDIAFRELATELGLRLWRAESLNDSELLVKALVEVVTGEYKATVDEVTVPAGV
;
A
#
# COMPACT_ATOMS: atom_id res chain seq x y z
N MET A 1 -14.51 -44.70 -30.29
CA MET A 1 -13.63 -43.74 -29.57
C MET A 1 -14.31 -42.41 -29.57
N ASN A 2 -15.08 -42.16 -28.50
CA ASN A 2 -15.80 -40.90 -28.31
C ASN A 2 -14.83 -39.93 -27.60
N GLN A 3 -14.41 -38.88 -28.31
CA GLN A 3 -13.84 -37.72 -27.70
C GLN A 3 -15.00 -36.90 -27.08
N GLU A 4 -15.19 -37.04 -25.78
CA GLU A 4 -15.98 -36.08 -25.01
C GLU A 4 -15.19 -34.75 -24.96
N THR A 5 -15.55 -33.82 -25.84
CA THR A 5 -15.21 -32.45 -25.74
C THR A 5 -15.81 -31.90 -24.45
N LYS A 6 -15.00 -31.75 -23.38
CA LYS A 6 -15.36 -30.96 -22.21
C LYS A 6 -15.67 -29.54 -22.72
N SER A 7 -16.96 -29.24 -22.83
CA SER A 7 -17.45 -27.89 -22.96
C SER A 7 -17.01 -27.10 -21.68
N VAL A 8 -15.92 -26.39 -21.76
CA VAL A 8 -15.57 -25.38 -20.76
C VAL A 8 -16.70 -24.36 -20.81
N ARG A 9 -17.53 -24.30 -19.79
CA ARG A 9 -18.50 -23.22 -19.64
C ARG A 9 -17.71 -21.92 -19.65
N ALA A 10 -17.83 -21.15 -20.70
CA ALA A 10 -17.25 -19.81 -20.80
C ALA A 10 -17.91 -18.92 -19.74
N GLY A 11 -17.31 -18.84 -18.56
CA GLY A 11 -17.73 -17.93 -17.50
C GLY A 11 -17.26 -16.51 -17.78
N LYS A 12 -17.93 -15.53 -17.16
CA LYS A 12 -17.46 -14.12 -17.22
C LYS A 12 -16.11 -13.96 -16.54
N SER A 13 -15.28 -13.08 -17.06
CA SER A 13 -14.05 -12.60 -16.41
C SER A 13 -14.32 -11.26 -15.73
N ALA A 14 -13.72 -11.03 -14.55
CA ALA A 14 -13.83 -9.75 -13.87
C ALA A 14 -12.57 -9.43 -13.05
N VAL A 15 -12.39 -8.14 -12.78
CA VAL A 15 -11.31 -7.62 -11.93
C VAL A 15 -11.78 -7.51 -10.49
N LEU A 16 -10.94 -7.94 -9.54
CA LEU A 16 -11.11 -7.79 -8.11
C LEU A 16 -9.93 -6.99 -7.55
N LEU A 17 -10.17 -5.74 -7.14
CA LEU A 17 -9.19 -4.97 -6.38
C LEU A 17 -9.24 -5.37 -4.90
N LEU A 18 -8.07 -5.47 -4.29
CA LEU A 18 -7.90 -5.93 -2.91
C LEU A 18 -7.26 -4.84 -2.06
N ALA A 19 -7.89 -4.54 -0.91
CA ALA A 19 -7.41 -3.55 0.04
C ALA A 19 -7.51 -4.03 1.49
N HIS A 20 -6.89 -3.27 2.40
CA HIS A 20 -6.82 -3.64 3.82
C HIS A 20 -8.19 -3.57 4.52
N GLY A 21 -8.93 -2.50 4.26
CA GLY A 21 -10.13 -2.17 4.99
C GLY A 21 -9.84 -1.31 6.24
N THR A 22 -10.85 -0.58 6.67
CA THR A 22 -10.80 0.33 7.83
C THR A 22 -12.18 0.40 8.46
N PRO A 23 -12.32 0.60 9.79
CA PRO A 23 -13.63 0.69 10.42
C PRO A 23 -14.35 1.95 9.95
N ASP A 24 -15.67 1.91 9.96
CA ASP A 24 -16.53 3.03 9.55
C ASP A 24 -16.77 4.04 10.69
N VAL A 25 -16.69 3.56 11.95
CA VAL A 25 -16.87 4.37 13.16
C VAL A 25 -15.91 3.94 14.27
N LEU A 26 -15.65 4.83 15.24
CA LEU A 26 -14.73 4.54 16.35
C LEU A 26 -15.15 3.34 17.20
N GLY A 27 -16.46 3.14 17.42
CA GLY A 27 -16.99 2.02 18.20
C GLY A 27 -16.67 0.63 17.61
N GLU A 28 -16.31 0.54 16.35
CA GLU A 28 -15.96 -0.70 15.66
C GLU A 28 -14.48 -1.09 15.79
N MET A 29 -13.67 -0.22 16.39
CA MET A 29 -12.21 -0.37 16.44
C MET A 29 -11.76 -1.72 17.03
N ALA A 30 -12.36 -2.14 18.14
CA ALA A 30 -11.98 -3.41 18.79
C ALA A 30 -12.23 -4.63 17.89
N GLU A 31 -13.37 -4.66 17.18
CA GLU A 31 -13.70 -5.72 16.23
C GLU A 31 -12.73 -5.69 15.03
N TYR A 32 -12.52 -4.53 14.45
CA TYR A 32 -11.58 -4.34 13.34
C TYR A 32 -10.17 -4.84 13.69
N LEU A 33 -9.64 -4.42 14.84
CA LEU A 33 -8.31 -4.81 15.30
C LEU A 33 -8.20 -6.32 15.58
N SER A 34 -9.27 -6.94 16.08
CA SER A 34 -9.33 -8.40 16.20
C SER A 34 -9.17 -9.10 14.84
N LYS A 35 -9.79 -8.57 13.79
CA LYS A 35 -9.62 -9.12 12.42
C LYS A 35 -8.20 -8.91 11.89
N VAL A 36 -7.62 -7.72 12.10
CA VAL A 36 -6.23 -7.40 11.72
C VAL A 36 -5.24 -8.38 12.37
N THR A 37 -5.45 -8.72 13.63
CA THR A 37 -4.58 -9.61 14.41
C THR A 37 -4.90 -11.10 14.29
N GLY A 38 -5.85 -11.45 13.42
CA GLY A 38 -6.26 -12.86 13.21
C GLY A 38 -7.01 -13.46 14.39
N GLY A 39 -7.85 -12.69 15.06
CA GLY A 39 -8.69 -13.10 16.19
C GLY A 39 -8.07 -12.86 17.56
N ARG A 40 -6.83 -12.35 17.63
CA ARG A 40 -6.19 -12.02 18.91
C ARG A 40 -6.68 -10.65 19.41
N ALA A 41 -7.29 -10.63 20.58
CA ALA A 41 -7.63 -9.39 21.27
C ALA A 41 -6.35 -8.59 21.61
N LEU A 42 -6.40 -7.29 21.43
CA LEU A 42 -5.36 -6.36 21.87
C LEU A 42 -5.69 -5.83 23.28
N PRO A 43 -4.68 -5.39 24.05
CA PRO A 43 -4.90 -4.70 25.31
C PRO A 43 -5.77 -3.45 25.12
N PRO A 44 -6.67 -3.13 26.09
CA PRO A 44 -7.56 -1.97 25.96
C PRO A 44 -6.84 -0.65 25.65
N GLU A 45 -5.72 -0.40 26.31
CA GLU A 45 -4.89 0.79 26.10
C GLU A 45 -4.38 0.93 24.66
N VAL A 46 -4.13 -0.19 23.97
CA VAL A 46 -3.75 -0.19 22.55
C VAL A 46 -4.94 0.15 21.67
N VAL A 47 -6.11 -0.36 22.01
CA VAL A 47 -7.34 -0.06 21.28
C VAL A 47 -7.68 1.42 21.43
N GLU A 48 -7.59 1.98 22.65
CA GLU A 48 -7.84 3.40 22.95
C GLU A 48 -6.86 4.31 22.20
N GLU A 49 -5.56 3.96 22.17
CA GLU A 49 -4.55 4.71 21.44
C GLU A 49 -4.85 4.72 19.93
N LEU A 50 -5.23 3.60 19.36
CA LEU A 50 -5.60 3.55 17.95
C LEU A 50 -6.91 4.28 17.66
N GLN A 51 -7.91 4.20 18.55
CA GLN A 51 -9.13 5.01 18.45
C GLN A 51 -8.80 6.51 18.44
N HIS A 52 -7.86 6.95 19.31
CA HIS A 52 -7.41 8.33 19.33
C HIS A 52 -6.82 8.75 17.98
N ARG A 53 -5.89 7.95 17.40
CA ARG A 53 -5.31 8.25 16.08
C ARG A 53 -6.36 8.35 14.98
N TYR A 54 -7.33 7.45 14.99
CA TYR A 54 -8.42 7.50 14.02
C TYR A 54 -9.36 8.69 14.24
N ALA A 55 -9.58 9.10 15.49
CA ALA A 55 -10.36 10.31 15.81
C ALA A 55 -9.65 11.57 15.31
N GLU A 56 -8.33 11.67 15.46
CA GLU A 56 -7.52 12.80 14.96
C GLU A 56 -7.63 12.97 13.44
N ILE A 57 -7.70 11.88 12.68
CA ILE A 57 -7.89 11.91 11.23
C ILE A 57 -9.34 12.00 10.77
N GLY A 58 -10.28 12.23 11.70
CA GLY A 58 -11.67 12.54 11.38
C GLY A 58 -12.68 11.42 11.57
N LEU A 59 -12.30 10.21 12.01
CA LEU A 59 -13.27 9.16 12.33
C LEU A 59 -14.10 9.57 13.56
N ARG A 60 -15.39 9.24 13.58
CA ARG A 60 -16.33 9.62 14.64
C ARG A 60 -17.10 8.40 15.15
N GLU A 61 -17.89 8.57 16.23
CA GLU A 61 -18.76 7.53 16.78
C GLU A 61 -19.94 7.17 15.87
N THR A 62 -20.29 8.06 14.97
CA THR A 62 -21.37 7.86 13.99
C THR A 62 -20.81 8.03 12.57
N PRO A 63 -21.36 7.32 11.58
CA PRO A 63 -20.93 7.47 10.19
C PRO A 63 -21.02 8.93 9.73
N GLY A 64 -19.95 9.39 9.07
CA GLY A 64 -19.94 10.71 8.42
C GLY A 64 -20.69 10.72 7.09
N ALA A 65 -20.72 11.88 6.44
CA ALA A 65 -21.28 12.03 5.09
C ALA A 65 -20.42 11.30 4.03
N GLU A 66 -19.14 11.13 4.30
CA GLU A 66 -18.20 10.41 3.46
C GLU A 66 -17.64 9.20 4.22
N ALA A 67 -17.32 8.15 3.48
CA ALA A 67 -16.61 6.99 4.03
C ALA A 67 -15.22 7.38 4.55
N PRO A 68 -14.64 6.63 5.51
CA PRO A 68 -13.27 6.84 5.96
C PRO A 68 -12.27 6.87 4.80
N PRO A 69 -11.15 7.61 4.91
CA PRO A 69 -10.25 7.87 3.78
C PRO A 69 -9.84 6.63 3.00
N LEU A 70 -9.41 5.55 3.66
CA LEU A 70 -9.03 4.31 2.98
C LEU A 70 -10.18 3.72 2.17
N THR A 71 -11.37 3.61 2.74
CA THR A 71 -12.56 3.08 2.05
C THR A 71 -12.94 3.98 0.88
N LYS A 72 -13.02 5.29 1.10
CA LYS A 72 -13.32 6.30 0.07
C LYS A 72 -12.40 6.13 -1.14
N TRP A 73 -11.10 6.17 -0.91
CA TRP A 73 -10.13 6.15 -2.00
C TRP A 73 -10.04 4.79 -2.70
N THR A 74 -10.13 3.70 -1.95
CA THR A 74 -10.18 2.35 -2.53
C THR A 74 -11.38 2.19 -3.48
N MET A 75 -12.56 2.63 -3.05
CA MET A 75 -13.76 2.55 -3.87
C MET A 75 -13.67 3.49 -5.09
N THR A 76 -13.09 4.68 -4.92
CA THR A 76 -12.83 5.63 -6.02
C THR A 76 -11.89 5.02 -7.05
N GLN A 77 -10.78 4.40 -6.63
CA GLN A 77 -9.84 3.72 -7.54
C GLN A 77 -10.51 2.59 -8.32
N GLY A 78 -11.38 1.81 -7.66
CA GLY A 78 -12.18 0.79 -8.33
C GLY A 78 -13.12 1.37 -9.41
N HIS A 79 -13.80 2.46 -9.09
CA HIS A 79 -14.70 3.14 -10.00
C HIS A 79 -13.95 3.76 -11.22
N LEU A 80 -12.84 4.44 -10.97
CA LEU A 80 -12.02 5.04 -12.02
C LEU A 80 -11.41 3.96 -12.93
N LEU A 81 -10.94 2.85 -12.37
CA LEU A 81 -10.45 1.72 -13.16
C LEU A 81 -11.57 1.11 -14.02
N GLN A 82 -12.77 0.94 -13.46
CA GLN A 82 -13.95 0.48 -14.22
C GLN A 82 -14.24 1.35 -15.43
N GLN A 83 -14.22 2.68 -15.25
CA GLN A 83 -14.43 3.63 -16.33
C GLN A 83 -13.32 3.53 -17.39
N ALA A 84 -12.05 3.48 -16.96
CA ALA A 84 -10.90 3.42 -17.85
C ALA A 84 -10.87 2.13 -18.69
N LEU A 85 -11.28 1.00 -18.11
CA LEU A 85 -11.39 -0.29 -18.82
C LEU A 85 -12.63 -0.41 -19.70
N GLY A 86 -13.66 0.43 -19.50
CA GLY A 86 -14.95 0.32 -20.18
C GLY A 86 -15.70 -0.97 -19.87
N VAL A 87 -15.47 -1.57 -18.69
CA VAL A 87 -16.12 -2.81 -18.24
C VAL A 87 -17.39 -2.52 -17.44
N GLU A 88 -18.29 -3.51 -17.39
CA GLU A 88 -19.53 -3.39 -16.61
C GLU A 88 -19.26 -3.16 -15.13
N ARG A 89 -18.26 -3.87 -14.55
CA ARG A 89 -17.94 -3.75 -13.13
C ARG A 89 -16.50 -4.15 -12.81
N VAL A 90 -15.86 -3.36 -11.92
CA VAL A 90 -14.69 -3.73 -11.13
C VAL A 90 -15.15 -3.95 -9.70
N TYR A 91 -14.81 -5.10 -9.13
CA TYR A 91 -15.16 -5.45 -7.75
C TYR A 91 -14.05 -4.97 -6.81
N VAL A 92 -14.44 -4.60 -5.58
CA VAL A 92 -13.50 -4.19 -4.52
C VAL A 92 -13.75 -5.04 -3.29
N GLY A 93 -12.74 -5.75 -2.82
CA GLY A 93 -12.81 -6.58 -1.63
C GLY A 93 -11.76 -6.18 -0.60
N MET A 94 -12.16 -6.09 0.66
CA MET A 94 -11.29 -5.73 1.77
C MET A 94 -11.05 -6.91 2.70
N ARG A 95 -9.84 -6.99 3.25
CA ARG A 95 -9.46 -8.15 4.08
C ARG A 95 -9.99 -8.07 5.50
N ASN A 96 -9.94 -6.90 6.11
CA ASN A 96 -10.19 -6.74 7.54
C ASN A 96 -11.47 -5.97 7.86
N TRP A 97 -12.15 -5.43 6.85
CA TRP A 97 -13.42 -4.71 7.00
C TRP A 97 -14.27 -4.83 5.74
N HIS A 98 -15.47 -4.24 5.78
CA HIS A 98 -16.41 -4.25 4.66
C HIS A 98 -15.95 -3.41 3.46
N PRO A 99 -16.27 -3.87 2.24
CA PRO A 99 -16.86 -5.15 1.87
C PRO A 99 -15.81 -6.28 1.94
N TYR A 100 -16.14 -7.35 2.67
CA TYR A 100 -15.19 -8.46 2.83
C TYR A 100 -14.92 -9.20 1.53
N ILE A 101 -13.68 -9.64 1.31
CA ILE A 101 -13.28 -10.42 0.11
C ILE A 101 -14.20 -11.62 -0.10
N ALA A 102 -14.56 -12.33 0.96
CA ALA A 102 -15.43 -13.51 0.86
C ALA A 102 -16.83 -13.18 0.33
N ASP A 103 -17.41 -12.08 0.80
CA ASP A 103 -18.74 -11.62 0.38
C ASP A 103 -18.73 -11.14 -1.06
N VAL A 104 -17.69 -10.41 -1.45
CA VAL A 104 -17.50 -9.91 -2.81
C VAL A 104 -17.28 -11.06 -3.79
N VAL A 105 -16.48 -12.07 -3.46
CA VAL A 105 -16.31 -13.27 -4.31
C VAL A 105 -17.61 -14.06 -4.43
N ALA A 106 -18.41 -14.14 -3.36
CA ALA A 106 -19.75 -14.73 -3.44
C ALA A 106 -20.69 -13.93 -4.35
N GLU A 107 -20.61 -12.59 -4.33
CA GLU A 107 -21.32 -11.72 -5.27
C GLU A 107 -20.86 -11.95 -6.71
N MET A 108 -19.56 -11.95 -6.97
CA MET A 108 -18.99 -12.23 -8.30
C MET A 108 -19.51 -13.56 -8.86
N ARG A 109 -19.59 -14.61 -8.01
CA ARG A 109 -20.15 -15.91 -8.40
C ARG A 109 -21.63 -15.81 -8.79
N ARG A 110 -22.44 -15.03 -8.04
CA ARG A 110 -23.86 -14.79 -8.40
C ARG A 110 -24.00 -14.08 -9.73
N ASP A 111 -23.05 -13.18 -10.06
CA ASP A 111 -23.00 -12.45 -11.32
C ASP A 111 -22.46 -13.29 -12.50
N GLY A 112 -22.13 -14.58 -12.24
CA GLY A 112 -21.64 -15.53 -13.24
C GLY A 112 -20.15 -15.40 -13.57
N VAL A 113 -19.37 -14.73 -12.72
CA VAL A 113 -17.92 -14.63 -12.86
C VAL A 113 -17.29 -15.98 -12.51
N MET A 114 -16.43 -16.47 -13.39
CA MET A 114 -15.66 -17.71 -13.19
C MET A 114 -14.16 -17.49 -13.29
N HIS A 115 -13.72 -16.35 -13.85
CA HIS A 115 -12.31 -15.98 -13.97
C HIS A 115 -12.09 -14.63 -13.26
N ILE A 116 -11.26 -14.64 -12.22
CA ILE A 116 -10.96 -13.47 -11.41
C ILE A 116 -9.53 -13.03 -11.69
N LYS A 117 -9.35 -11.78 -12.13
CA LYS A 117 -8.05 -11.12 -12.05
C LYS A 117 -7.99 -10.30 -10.77
N ALA A 118 -7.27 -10.80 -9.77
CA ALA A 118 -7.15 -10.19 -8.45
C ALA A 118 -5.89 -9.32 -8.35
N VAL A 119 -6.04 -8.03 -8.06
CA VAL A 119 -4.94 -7.06 -7.98
C VAL A 119 -4.94 -6.41 -6.61
N CYS A 120 -3.80 -6.51 -5.88
CA CYS A 120 -3.64 -5.83 -4.61
C CYS A 120 -3.33 -4.34 -4.83
N LEU A 121 -4.05 -3.47 -4.11
CA LEU A 121 -3.71 -2.05 -3.97
C LEU A 121 -2.55 -1.85 -2.97
N ALA A 122 -1.61 -2.78 -3.02
CA ALA A 122 -0.33 -2.81 -2.35
C ALA A 122 0.68 -3.33 -3.38
N PRO A 123 1.40 -2.43 -4.08
CA PRO A 123 2.20 -2.83 -5.25
C PRO A 123 3.40 -3.70 -4.90
N GLN A 124 3.97 -3.53 -3.70
CA GLN A 124 5.12 -4.30 -3.24
C GLN A 124 4.68 -5.67 -2.72
N ASN A 125 5.24 -6.74 -3.27
CA ASN A 125 4.94 -8.10 -2.84
C ASN A 125 5.46 -8.36 -1.42
N SER A 126 4.60 -8.90 -0.56
CA SER A 126 4.92 -9.21 0.84
C SER A 126 4.12 -10.40 1.34
N ARG A 127 4.76 -11.27 2.08
CA ARG A 127 4.08 -12.40 2.74
C ARG A 127 3.05 -11.94 3.77
N THR A 128 3.34 -10.84 4.45
CA THR A 128 2.52 -10.29 5.54
C THR A 128 1.38 -9.38 5.07
N SER A 129 1.38 -9.01 3.79
CA SER A 129 0.33 -8.22 3.16
C SER A 129 -0.25 -8.98 1.97
N VAL A 130 0.39 -8.95 0.81
CA VAL A 130 -0.07 -9.57 -0.44
C VAL A 130 -0.36 -11.07 -0.27
N GLY A 131 0.48 -11.79 0.47
CA GLY A 131 0.28 -13.20 0.78
C GLY A 131 -0.99 -13.48 1.62
N LEU A 132 -1.41 -12.53 2.46
CA LEU A 132 -2.67 -12.62 3.22
C LEU A 132 -3.89 -12.39 2.33
N TYR A 133 -3.83 -11.43 1.41
CA TYR A 133 -4.88 -11.22 0.40
C TYR A 133 -5.04 -12.45 -0.48
N ARG A 134 -3.93 -13.01 -0.97
CA ARG A 134 -3.93 -14.23 -1.77
C ARG A 134 -4.67 -15.37 -1.05
N ARG A 135 -4.34 -15.61 0.22
CA ARG A 135 -5.00 -16.65 1.03
C ARG A 135 -6.51 -16.40 1.16
N ALA A 136 -6.92 -15.16 1.39
CA ALA A 136 -8.34 -14.81 1.51
C ALA A 136 -9.11 -15.04 0.21
N VAL A 137 -8.54 -14.64 -0.94
CA VAL A 137 -9.15 -14.86 -2.26
C VAL A 137 -9.25 -16.37 -2.55
N MET A 138 -8.14 -17.13 -2.36
CA MET A 138 -8.14 -18.58 -2.64
C MET A 138 -9.13 -19.34 -1.75
N ALA A 139 -9.30 -18.94 -0.49
CA ALA A 139 -10.30 -19.52 0.40
C ALA A 139 -11.75 -19.29 -0.05
N ALA A 140 -12.02 -18.14 -0.71
CA ALA A 140 -13.37 -17.78 -1.17
C ALA A 140 -13.70 -18.25 -2.59
N ALA A 141 -12.69 -18.41 -3.45
CA ALA A 141 -12.85 -18.60 -4.90
C ALA A 141 -12.98 -20.09 -5.32
N ALA A 142 -13.45 -20.99 -4.44
CA ALA A 142 -13.61 -22.41 -4.78
C ALA A 142 -14.38 -22.62 -6.10
N GLY A 143 -13.80 -23.40 -7.04
CA GLY A 143 -14.38 -23.66 -8.36
C GLY A 143 -14.22 -22.54 -9.38
N MET A 144 -13.44 -21.51 -9.09
CA MET A 144 -13.13 -20.39 -9.99
C MET A 144 -11.64 -20.43 -10.40
N GLU A 145 -11.32 -19.80 -11.51
CA GLU A 145 -9.94 -19.55 -11.94
C GLU A 145 -9.51 -18.17 -11.43
N VAL A 146 -8.31 -18.10 -10.85
CA VAL A 146 -7.78 -16.88 -10.27
C VAL A 146 -6.40 -16.58 -10.86
N GLU A 147 -6.28 -15.47 -11.53
CA GLU A 147 -5.04 -14.80 -11.88
C GLU A 147 -4.75 -13.80 -10.76
N PHE A 148 -3.82 -14.15 -9.86
CA PHE A 148 -3.48 -13.30 -8.72
C PHE A 148 -2.20 -12.52 -9.01
N VAL A 149 -2.32 -11.19 -9.08
CA VAL A 149 -1.17 -10.29 -9.26
C VAL A 149 -0.47 -10.12 -7.92
N ALA A 150 0.71 -10.73 -7.79
CA ALA A 150 1.49 -10.76 -6.56
C ALA A 150 2.37 -9.53 -6.34
N GLY A 151 2.69 -8.76 -7.39
CA GLY A 151 3.50 -7.55 -7.28
C GLY A 151 3.54 -6.76 -8.59
N TRP A 152 3.60 -5.44 -8.47
CA TRP A 152 3.70 -4.48 -9.58
C TRP A 152 4.46 -3.21 -9.16
N ALA A 153 5.35 -3.35 -8.18
CA ALA A 153 6.11 -2.26 -7.53
C ALA A 153 7.05 -1.51 -8.49
N ASP A 154 7.50 -2.14 -9.54
CA ASP A 154 8.40 -1.59 -10.56
C ASP A 154 7.65 -1.17 -11.85
N ASN A 155 6.33 -0.95 -11.77
CA ASN A 155 5.58 -0.38 -12.87
C ASN A 155 6.03 1.08 -13.11
N PRO A 156 6.49 1.44 -14.34
CA PRO A 156 6.99 2.78 -14.62
C PRO A 156 5.93 3.87 -14.49
N MET A 157 4.65 3.55 -14.77
CA MET A 157 3.56 4.50 -14.64
C MET A 157 3.24 4.79 -13.17
N LEU A 158 3.37 3.79 -12.28
CA LEU A 158 3.28 3.99 -10.84
C LEU A 158 4.38 4.94 -10.33
N ALA A 159 5.62 4.75 -10.76
CA ALA A 159 6.72 5.64 -10.41
C ALA A 159 6.47 7.07 -10.95
N HIS A 160 5.93 7.20 -12.14
CA HIS A 160 5.55 8.48 -12.72
C HIS A 160 4.44 9.17 -11.89
N ALA A 161 3.43 8.43 -11.44
CA ALA A 161 2.36 8.96 -10.59
C ALA A 161 2.91 9.55 -9.28
N PHE A 162 3.80 8.85 -8.61
CA PHE A 162 4.47 9.38 -7.41
C PHE A 162 5.34 10.61 -7.72
N ALA A 163 6.10 10.59 -8.81
CA ALA A 163 6.95 11.72 -9.19
C ALA A 163 6.13 12.97 -9.55
N GLU A 164 4.95 12.80 -10.15
CA GLU A 164 4.03 13.90 -10.45
C GLU A 164 3.58 14.61 -9.16
N ARG A 165 3.22 13.85 -8.11
CA ARG A 165 2.85 14.40 -6.79
C ARG A 165 4.04 15.02 -6.07
N LEU A 166 5.21 14.41 -6.15
CA LEU A 166 6.42 14.85 -5.44
C LEU A 166 7.00 16.16 -6.01
N ARG A 167 7.06 16.27 -7.32
CA ARG A 167 7.78 17.35 -8.01
C ARG A 167 7.39 18.77 -7.55
N PRO A 168 6.10 19.15 -7.54
CA PRO A 168 5.72 20.52 -7.13
C PRO A 168 6.06 20.79 -5.66
N VAL A 169 5.86 19.83 -4.77
CA VAL A 169 6.14 19.97 -3.33
C VAL A 169 7.63 20.10 -3.08
N TRP A 170 8.46 19.29 -3.76
CA TRP A 170 9.91 19.38 -3.63
C TRP A 170 10.45 20.71 -4.16
N MET A 171 9.97 21.18 -5.32
CA MET A 171 10.38 22.48 -5.87
C MET A 171 9.97 23.62 -4.94
N GLN A 172 8.76 23.57 -4.38
CA GLN A 172 8.28 24.54 -3.40
C GLN A 172 9.17 24.54 -2.14
N ALA A 173 9.45 23.38 -1.56
CA ALA A 173 10.29 23.27 -0.36
C ALA A 173 11.70 23.84 -0.60
N CYS A 174 12.30 23.52 -1.75
CA CYS A 174 13.61 24.06 -2.13
C CYS A 174 13.58 25.59 -2.31
N ALA A 175 12.53 26.12 -2.91
CA ALA A 175 12.38 27.57 -3.10
C ALA A 175 12.19 28.29 -1.76
N GLU A 176 11.37 27.75 -0.86
CA GLU A 176 11.10 28.33 0.46
C GLU A 176 12.34 28.36 1.37
N LEU A 177 13.21 27.34 1.29
CA LEU A 177 14.43 27.27 2.08
C LEU A 177 15.66 27.87 1.36
N GLY A 178 15.54 28.24 0.08
CA GLY A 178 16.63 28.72 -0.73
C GLY A 178 17.79 27.73 -0.92
N ARG A 179 17.52 26.44 -0.71
CA ARG A 179 18.50 25.34 -0.78
C ARG A 179 17.82 24.03 -1.12
N ARG A 180 18.60 23.03 -1.53
CA ARG A 180 18.05 21.67 -1.78
C ARG A 180 17.52 21.07 -0.48
N VAL A 181 16.35 20.48 -0.57
CA VAL A 181 15.67 19.80 0.53
C VAL A 181 15.67 18.30 0.24
N PRO A 182 16.12 17.44 1.15
CA PRO A 182 16.09 16.02 0.95
C PRO A 182 14.65 15.49 0.92
N VAL A 183 14.44 14.42 0.15
CA VAL A 183 13.21 13.64 0.17
C VAL A 183 13.41 12.39 1.05
N LEU A 184 12.48 12.10 1.92
CA LEU A 184 12.41 10.85 2.66
C LEU A 184 11.28 10.01 2.08
N PHE A 185 11.64 8.99 1.31
CA PHE A 185 10.69 7.97 0.86
C PHE A 185 10.40 6.99 1.98
N THR A 186 9.14 6.60 2.13
CA THR A 186 8.75 5.69 3.20
C THR A 186 7.86 4.54 2.70
N ALA A 187 7.91 3.41 3.42
CA ALA A 187 7.01 2.29 3.31
C ALA A 187 6.74 1.70 4.70
N HIS A 188 5.70 0.87 4.85
CA HIS A 188 5.37 0.26 6.13
C HIS A 188 6.49 -0.68 6.60
N SER A 189 6.87 -0.61 7.88
CA SER A 189 7.77 -1.57 8.49
C SER A 189 7.08 -2.93 8.67
N VAL A 190 7.86 -4.00 8.65
CA VAL A 190 7.37 -5.35 8.96
C VAL A 190 8.30 -6.03 9.98
N PRO A 191 7.81 -6.97 10.79
CA PRO A 191 8.66 -7.68 11.73
C PRO A 191 9.76 -8.47 11.02
N CYS A 192 11.02 -8.38 11.47
CA CYS A 192 12.16 -9.07 10.87
C CYS A 192 11.94 -10.58 10.68
N ARG A 193 11.23 -11.21 11.63
CA ARG A 193 10.87 -12.64 11.52
C ARG A 193 10.05 -13.00 10.28
N THR A 194 9.32 -12.03 9.71
CA THR A 194 8.47 -12.28 8.53
C THR A 194 9.25 -12.28 7.23
N ILE A 195 10.37 -11.59 7.19
CA ILE A 195 11.30 -11.60 6.05
C ILE A 195 12.35 -12.71 6.16
N MET A 196 12.38 -13.42 7.29
CA MET A 196 13.22 -14.62 7.54
C MET A 196 14.73 -14.40 7.42
N THR A 197 15.21 -13.19 7.62
CA THR A 197 16.64 -12.88 7.60
C THR A 197 17.27 -12.89 8.98
N GLY A 198 16.49 -12.75 10.04
CA GLY A 198 16.99 -12.63 11.42
C GLY A 198 17.68 -11.30 11.74
N GLU A 199 17.86 -10.43 10.76
CA GLU A 199 18.50 -9.13 10.94
C GLU A 199 17.49 -8.00 11.05
N ALA A 200 17.81 -6.98 11.85
CA ALA A 200 16.92 -5.86 12.12
C ALA A 200 16.84 -4.86 10.95
N SER A 201 17.93 -4.74 10.19
CA SER A 201 18.00 -3.81 9.05
C SER A 201 18.40 -4.54 7.79
N VAL A 202 17.58 -4.45 6.76
CA VAL A 202 17.82 -5.06 5.45
C VAL A 202 18.08 -4.02 4.37
N THR A 203 17.92 -2.76 4.70
CA THR A 203 18.17 -1.65 3.78
C THR A 203 18.95 -0.54 4.49
N GLY A 204 19.78 0.16 3.76
CA GLY A 204 20.34 1.42 4.22
C GLY A 204 19.43 2.59 3.91
N ALA A 205 19.54 3.67 4.71
CA ALA A 205 18.74 4.88 4.51
C ALA A 205 19.08 5.62 3.21
N ARG A 206 20.31 5.51 2.73
CA ARG A 206 20.77 6.24 1.53
C ARG A 206 20.66 5.40 0.26
N PRO A 207 20.52 6.05 -0.93
CA PRO A 207 20.67 5.39 -2.23
C PRO A 207 22.01 4.65 -2.33
N GLY A 208 22.03 3.58 -3.10
CA GLY A 208 23.25 2.79 -3.31
C GLY A 208 23.73 1.98 -2.10
N THR A 209 23.11 2.10 -0.91
CA THR A 209 23.40 1.22 0.21
C THR A 209 22.96 -0.21 -0.15
N PRO A 210 23.83 -1.21 -0.04
CA PRO A 210 23.49 -2.59 -0.34
C PRO A 210 22.28 -3.05 0.48
N MET A 211 21.39 -3.79 -0.16
CA MET A 211 20.28 -4.47 0.50
C MET A 211 20.67 -5.93 0.74
N GLN A 212 20.25 -6.46 1.86
CA GLN A 212 20.40 -7.88 2.11
C GLN A 212 19.41 -8.69 1.27
N ASP A 213 19.87 -9.85 0.81
CA ASP A 213 18.98 -10.84 0.22
C ASP A 213 17.94 -11.27 1.27
N SER A 214 16.68 -11.18 0.89
CA SER A 214 15.57 -11.60 1.73
C SER A 214 14.67 -12.58 0.99
N PRO A 215 14.20 -13.64 1.64
CA PRO A 215 13.18 -14.52 1.09
C PRO A 215 11.84 -13.82 0.82
N ASP A 216 11.59 -12.68 1.47
CA ASP A 216 10.46 -11.79 1.17
C ASP A 216 10.96 -10.61 0.34
N PRO A 217 10.44 -10.38 -0.86
CA PRO A 217 10.94 -9.32 -1.76
C PRO A 217 10.56 -7.90 -1.29
N TYR A 218 9.68 -7.76 -0.32
CA TYR A 218 9.10 -6.48 0.10
C TYR A 218 10.12 -5.35 0.34
N PRO A 219 11.19 -5.54 1.14
CA PRO A 219 12.12 -4.45 1.42
C PRO A 219 12.86 -3.97 0.16
N VAL A 220 13.18 -4.92 -0.74
CA VAL A 220 13.85 -4.64 -2.01
C VAL A 220 12.90 -3.88 -2.94
N GLU A 221 11.69 -4.37 -3.11
CA GLU A 221 10.68 -3.76 -3.98
C GLU A 221 10.28 -2.36 -3.49
N ALA A 222 10.12 -2.15 -2.17
CA ALA A 222 9.79 -0.84 -1.61
C ALA A 222 10.89 0.20 -1.91
N LYS A 223 12.16 -0.15 -1.71
CA LYS A 223 13.28 0.73 -2.05
C LYS A 223 13.42 0.92 -3.57
N ARG A 224 13.15 -0.11 -4.37
CA ARG A 224 13.15 -0.02 -5.83
C ARG A 224 12.10 0.96 -6.34
N THR A 225 10.87 0.94 -5.78
CA THR A 225 9.84 1.94 -6.10
C THR A 225 10.36 3.36 -5.85
N ALA A 226 10.97 3.61 -4.68
CA ALA A 226 11.55 4.91 -4.35
C ALA A 226 12.65 5.34 -5.35
N GLN A 227 13.53 4.43 -5.73
CA GLN A 227 14.57 4.69 -6.72
C GLN A 227 13.99 5.07 -8.07
N MET A 228 12.96 4.35 -8.55
CA MET A 228 12.31 4.66 -9.83
C MET A 228 11.62 6.04 -9.79
N VAL A 229 11.02 6.42 -8.66
CA VAL A 229 10.47 7.77 -8.47
C VAL A 229 11.58 8.82 -8.56
N ALA A 230 12.73 8.59 -7.90
CA ALA A 230 13.89 9.48 -7.97
C ALA A 230 14.42 9.61 -9.41
N GLU A 231 14.48 8.53 -10.17
CA GLU A 231 14.86 8.53 -11.59
C GLU A 231 13.90 9.40 -12.43
N GLN A 232 12.59 9.37 -12.17
CA GLN A 232 11.59 10.25 -12.83
C GLN A 232 11.76 11.73 -12.48
N MET A 233 12.40 12.05 -11.37
CA MET A 233 12.69 13.40 -10.92
C MET A 233 13.99 14.00 -11.51
N ALA A 234 14.78 13.21 -12.24
CA ALA A 234 16.08 13.63 -12.78
C ALA A 234 16.00 14.89 -13.67
N ALA A 235 14.90 15.07 -14.41
CA ALA A 235 14.68 16.21 -15.29
C ALA A 235 14.66 17.58 -14.54
N VAL A 236 14.36 17.59 -13.23
CA VAL A 236 14.43 18.79 -12.37
C VAL A 236 15.72 18.87 -11.57
N GLY A 237 16.73 18.07 -11.95
CA GLY A 237 18.04 18.05 -11.31
C GLY A 237 18.10 17.24 -10.02
N PHE A 238 17.07 16.45 -9.71
CA PHE A 238 17.06 15.52 -8.57
C PHE A 238 18.08 14.39 -8.79
N SER A 239 18.73 13.94 -7.74
CA SER A 239 19.79 12.94 -7.81
C SER A 239 19.79 12.02 -6.57
N ASP A 240 20.63 10.99 -6.58
CA ASP A 240 20.79 10.06 -5.45
C ASP A 240 21.26 10.73 -4.15
N LYS A 241 21.77 11.97 -4.20
CA LYS A 241 22.16 12.73 -3.02
C LYS A 241 21.00 13.43 -2.34
N ASP A 242 19.84 13.44 -2.97
CA ASP A 242 18.69 14.21 -2.56
C ASP A 242 17.63 13.38 -1.85
N TRP A 243 17.86 12.09 -1.60
CA TRP A 243 16.86 11.29 -0.95
C TRP A 243 17.40 10.23 0.02
N TYR A 244 16.52 9.86 0.93
CA TYR A 244 16.66 8.78 1.92
C TYR A 244 15.49 7.84 1.78
N PHE A 245 15.63 6.65 2.37
CA PHE A 245 14.56 5.68 2.48
C PHE A 245 14.46 5.17 3.92
N ALA A 246 13.25 5.09 4.45
CA ALA A 246 12.98 4.55 5.79
C ALA A 246 11.68 3.75 5.84
N PHE A 247 11.54 2.94 6.89
CA PHE A 247 10.30 2.25 7.20
C PHE A 247 9.58 2.93 8.36
N GLN A 248 8.24 3.04 8.25
CA GLN A 248 7.36 3.68 9.23
C GLN A 248 6.39 2.67 9.86
N SER A 249 5.62 3.13 10.84
CA SER A 249 4.44 2.42 11.38
C SER A 249 4.77 1.06 11.96
N GLN A 250 5.80 0.99 12.83
CA GLN A 250 6.10 -0.24 13.57
C GLN A 250 4.93 -0.61 14.47
N GLY A 251 4.42 -1.82 14.32
CA GLY A 251 3.34 -2.32 15.15
C GLY A 251 3.83 -2.82 16.51
N MET A 252 2.90 -3.11 17.41
CA MET A 252 3.16 -3.53 18.79
C MET A 252 3.49 -5.03 18.93
N SER A 253 3.81 -5.76 17.87
CA SER A 253 4.26 -7.13 17.97
C SER A 253 5.68 -7.18 18.52
N GLY A 254 5.92 -7.96 19.58
CA GLY A 254 7.25 -8.11 20.15
C GLY A 254 8.29 -8.60 19.15
N GLY A 255 9.52 -8.11 19.26
CA GLY A 255 10.66 -8.42 18.42
C GLY A 255 11.07 -7.27 17.50
N PRO A 256 12.19 -7.39 16.80
CA PRO A 256 12.71 -6.34 15.92
C PRO A 256 11.86 -6.20 14.66
N TRP A 257 11.74 -4.96 14.19
CA TRP A 257 11.14 -4.56 12.93
C TRP A 257 12.22 -4.09 11.96
N ILE A 258 11.96 -4.17 10.66
CA ILE A 258 12.93 -3.72 9.68
C ILE A 258 13.11 -2.20 9.74
N GLY A 259 14.37 -1.77 9.55
CA GLY A 259 14.76 -0.36 9.50
C GLY A 259 15.51 -0.02 8.21
N PRO A 260 16.01 1.22 8.13
CA PRO A 260 15.99 2.26 9.16
C PRO A 260 14.59 2.79 9.46
N THR A 261 14.38 3.33 10.68
CA THR A 261 13.14 3.99 11.07
C THR A 261 13.05 5.41 10.54
N VAL A 262 11.85 5.95 10.41
CA VAL A 262 11.64 7.37 10.06
C VAL A 262 12.25 8.26 11.12
N GLU A 263 12.06 7.93 12.41
CA GLU A 263 12.54 8.72 13.53
C GLU A 263 14.07 8.87 13.53
N ASP A 264 14.80 7.76 13.32
CA ASP A 264 16.26 7.80 13.26
C ASP A 264 16.76 8.51 11.98
N THR A 265 16.03 8.35 10.88
CA THR A 265 16.39 9.01 9.63
C THR A 265 16.16 10.52 9.70
N LEU A 266 15.08 10.99 10.35
CA LEU A 266 14.88 12.44 10.58
C LEU A 266 15.98 13.04 11.44
N LYS A 267 16.44 12.35 12.49
CA LYS A 267 17.59 12.78 13.30
C LYS A 267 18.86 12.88 12.44
N ALA A 268 19.15 11.86 11.62
CA ALA A 268 20.31 11.87 10.74
C ALA A 268 20.26 13.03 9.72
N ILE A 269 19.09 13.27 9.10
CA ILE A 269 18.87 14.42 8.20
C ILE A 269 19.18 15.74 8.92
N ARG A 270 18.77 15.88 10.18
CA ARG A 270 19.07 17.08 10.96
C ARG A 270 20.55 17.21 11.29
N GLU A 271 21.20 16.12 11.70
CA GLU A 271 22.64 16.08 12.01
C GLU A 271 23.51 16.41 10.78
N GLU A 272 23.07 16.08 9.59
CA GLU A 272 23.70 16.46 8.32
C GLU A 272 23.49 17.93 7.95
N GLY A 273 22.79 18.72 8.79
CA GLY A 273 22.63 20.16 8.65
C GLY A 273 21.48 20.59 7.74
N HIS A 274 20.55 19.69 7.42
CA HIS A 274 19.33 20.05 6.70
C HIS A 274 18.38 20.84 7.61
N ALA A 275 17.59 21.73 7.01
CA ALA A 275 16.57 22.55 7.69
C ALA A 275 15.14 22.08 7.42
N GLY A 276 14.99 21.06 6.58
CA GLY A 276 13.68 20.50 6.25
C GLY A 276 13.79 19.23 5.45
N VAL A 277 12.66 18.56 5.28
CA VAL A 277 12.50 17.29 4.57
C VAL A 277 11.15 17.24 3.85
N VAL A 278 11.11 16.67 2.65
CA VAL A 278 9.86 16.31 1.98
C VAL A 278 9.63 14.83 2.18
N MET A 279 8.50 14.42 2.72
CA MET A 279 8.13 13.00 2.85
C MET A 279 7.24 12.54 1.69
N GLN A 280 7.54 11.36 1.15
CA GLN A 280 6.77 10.69 0.12
C GLN A 280 6.58 9.22 0.47
N PRO A 281 5.38 8.81 0.95
CA PRO A 281 5.10 7.41 1.21
C PRO A 281 4.88 6.66 -0.11
N VAL A 282 5.86 5.84 -0.52
CA VAL A 282 5.79 5.02 -1.75
C VAL A 282 5.21 3.62 -1.51
N GLY A 283 5.04 3.23 -0.25
CA GLY A 283 4.40 1.97 0.14
C GLY A 283 2.88 2.03 0.19
N PHE A 284 2.27 3.20 -0.07
CA PHE A 284 0.83 3.43 0.06
C PHE A 284 0.29 4.17 -1.17
N LEU A 285 -0.90 3.76 -1.62
CA LEU A 285 -1.53 4.35 -2.81
C LEU A 285 -2.55 5.45 -2.49
N CYS A 286 -2.97 5.56 -1.23
CA CYS A 286 -3.98 6.54 -0.83
C CYS A 286 -3.83 6.97 0.63
N ASP A 287 -4.51 8.05 0.98
CA ASP A 287 -4.61 8.54 2.34
C ASP A 287 -5.34 7.54 3.24
N HIS A 288 -4.77 7.30 4.41
CA HIS A 288 -5.29 6.46 5.49
C HIS A 288 -4.54 6.80 6.78
N VAL A 289 -4.81 6.09 7.89
CA VAL A 289 -4.27 6.45 9.21
C VAL A 289 -2.73 6.54 9.23
N GLU A 290 -2.03 5.62 8.57
CA GLU A 290 -0.55 5.60 8.56
C GLU A 290 0.08 6.71 7.69
N VAL A 291 -0.73 7.44 6.92
CA VAL A 291 -0.32 8.67 6.23
C VAL A 291 -0.79 9.90 6.98
N LEU A 292 -2.11 9.97 7.26
CA LEU A 292 -2.73 11.16 7.82
C LEU A 292 -2.36 11.38 9.30
N TYR A 293 -2.18 10.31 10.08
CA TYR A 293 -1.74 10.43 11.46
C TYR A 293 -0.21 10.35 11.56
N ASP A 294 0.40 9.27 11.07
CA ASP A 294 1.83 9.05 11.32
C ASP A 294 2.68 10.16 10.67
N ILE A 295 2.37 10.57 9.42
CA ILE A 295 3.18 11.59 8.72
C ILE A 295 2.70 13.01 9.04
N ASP A 296 1.39 13.28 8.90
CA ASP A 296 0.88 14.65 8.97
C ASP A 296 0.76 15.18 10.41
N ILE A 297 0.74 14.29 11.41
CA ILE A 297 0.70 14.63 12.83
C ILE A 297 2.02 14.22 13.49
N ALA A 298 2.25 12.92 13.73
CA ALA A 298 3.34 12.47 14.59
C ALA A 298 4.74 12.80 14.04
N PHE A 299 5.05 12.50 12.78
CA PHE A 299 6.36 12.83 12.21
C PHE A 299 6.53 14.32 11.96
N ARG A 300 5.45 15.08 11.73
CA ARG A 300 5.50 16.53 11.65
C ARG A 300 5.85 17.17 13.00
N GLU A 301 5.29 16.66 14.09
CA GLU A 301 5.65 17.08 15.45
C GLU A 301 7.11 16.78 15.75
N LEU A 302 7.56 15.53 15.53
CA LEU A 302 8.95 15.14 15.70
C LEU A 302 9.91 15.99 14.85
N ALA A 303 9.59 16.23 13.58
CA ALA A 303 10.40 17.09 12.72
C ALA A 303 10.51 18.52 13.29
N THR A 304 9.40 19.05 13.82
CA THR A 304 9.38 20.37 14.48
C THR A 304 10.28 20.40 15.71
N GLU A 305 10.22 19.38 16.56
CA GLU A 305 11.10 19.23 17.74
C GLU A 305 12.57 19.15 17.35
N LEU A 306 12.89 18.51 16.24
CA LEU A 306 14.24 18.45 15.67
C LEU A 306 14.66 19.73 14.96
N GLY A 307 13.79 20.73 14.83
CA GLY A 307 14.03 21.96 14.07
C GLY A 307 14.09 21.74 12.56
N LEU A 308 13.35 20.74 12.06
CA LEU A 308 13.14 20.47 10.64
C LEU A 308 11.74 20.95 10.22
N ARG A 309 11.64 21.58 9.07
CA ARG A 309 10.36 21.81 8.42
C ARG A 309 9.99 20.60 7.56
N LEU A 310 8.77 20.08 7.71
CA LEU A 310 8.30 18.92 6.98
C LEU A 310 7.21 19.30 5.98
N TRP A 311 7.37 18.88 4.72
CA TRP A 311 6.35 18.85 3.69
C TRP A 311 6.02 17.40 3.36
N ARG A 312 4.78 17.13 2.97
CA ARG A 312 4.36 15.82 2.46
C ARG A 312 3.82 15.98 1.05
N ALA A 313 4.29 15.14 0.15
CA ALA A 313 3.66 15.00 -1.16
C ALA A 313 2.30 14.29 -1.00
N GLU A 314 1.30 14.73 -1.74
CA GLU A 314 -0.02 14.12 -1.70
C GLU A 314 0.04 12.63 -2.05
N SER A 315 -0.83 11.83 -1.43
CA SER A 315 -1.06 10.44 -1.82
C SER A 315 -1.65 10.36 -3.23
N LEU A 316 -1.54 9.21 -3.88
CA LEU A 316 -2.04 9.04 -5.26
C LEU A 316 -3.56 9.13 -5.34
N ASN A 317 -4.30 8.66 -4.32
CA ASN A 317 -5.76 8.79 -4.20
C ASN A 317 -6.51 8.48 -5.52
N ASP A 318 -6.95 9.52 -6.22
CA ASP A 318 -7.66 9.50 -7.51
C ASP A 318 -6.76 9.79 -8.72
N SER A 319 -5.43 9.68 -8.59
CA SER A 319 -4.49 10.00 -9.66
C SER A 319 -4.81 9.26 -10.96
N GLU A 320 -4.91 10.00 -12.05
CA GLU A 320 -5.09 9.44 -13.39
C GLU A 320 -3.92 8.52 -13.79
N LEU A 321 -2.71 8.83 -13.35
CA LEU A 321 -1.53 8.01 -13.63
C LEU A 321 -1.54 6.71 -12.84
N LEU A 322 -2.08 6.70 -11.60
CA LEU A 322 -2.33 5.47 -10.87
C LEU A 322 -3.35 4.60 -11.59
N VAL A 323 -4.44 5.20 -12.10
CA VAL A 323 -5.44 4.47 -12.88
C VAL A 323 -4.83 3.86 -14.14
N LYS A 324 -3.96 4.59 -14.85
CA LYS A 324 -3.22 4.07 -16.00
C LYS A 324 -2.31 2.90 -15.61
N ALA A 325 -1.58 3.00 -14.50
CA ALA A 325 -0.77 1.88 -13.99
C ALA A 325 -1.63 0.64 -13.71
N LEU A 326 -2.79 0.81 -13.10
CA LEU A 326 -3.74 -0.28 -12.85
C LEU A 326 -4.30 -0.87 -14.15
N VAL A 327 -4.58 -0.05 -15.15
CA VAL A 327 -4.99 -0.52 -16.50
C VAL A 327 -3.89 -1.39 -17.10
N GLU A 328 -2.64 -0.92 -17.14
CA GLU A 328 -1.49 -1.69 -17.67
C GLU A 328 -1.33 -3.05 -16.96
N VAL A 329 -1.53 -3.09 -15.63
CA VAL A 329 -1.48 -4.33 -14.83
C VAL A 329 -2.63 -5.26 -15.20
N VAL A 330 -3.84 -4.73 -15.34
CA VAL A 330 -5.04 -5.53 -15.63
C VAL A 330 -5.04 -6.03 -17.06
N THR A 331 -4.64 -5.23 -18.05
CA THR A 331 -4.60 -5.62 -19.46
C THR A 331 -3.40 -6.51 -19.80
N GLY A 332 -2.37 -6.56 -18.93
CA GLY A 332 -1.13 -7.29 -19.18
C GLY A 332 -0.14 -6.53 -20.07
N GLU A 333 -0.36 -5.24 -20.32
CA GLU A 333 0.61 -4.35 -20.96
C GLU A 333 1.87 -4.21 -20.10
N TYR A 334 1.71 -4.18 -18.77
CA TYR A 334 2.78 -4.36 -17.82
C TYR A 334 2.84 -5.82 -17.35
N LYS A 335 4.03 -6.42 -17.40
CA LYS A 335 4.25 -7.81 -16.96
C LYS A 335 4.46 -7.88 -15.45
N ALA A 336 3.36 -7.89 -14.71
CA ALA A 336 3.38 -8.09 -13.26
C ALA A 336 3.79 -9.54 -12.90
N THR A 337 4.22 -9.73 -11.66
CA THR A 337 4.37 -11.09 -11.10
C THR A 337 2.99 -11.67 -10.83
N VAL A 338 2.66 -12.79 -11.46
CA VAL A 338 1.32 -13.41 -11.43
C VAL A 338 1.40 -14.85 -11.00
N ASP A 339 0.46 -15.25 -10.12
CA ASP A 339 0.19 -16.64 -9.77
C ASP A 339 -1.15 -17.05 -10.39
N GLU A 340 -1.14 -17.99 -11.34
CA GLU A 340 -2.36 -18.56 -11.90
C GLU A 340 -2.74 -19.82 -11.12
N VAL A 341 -3.97 -19.87 -10.59
CA VAL A 341 -4.47 -20.99 -9.80
C VAL A 341 -5.91 -21.28 -10.16
N THR A 342 -6.17 -22.55 -10.52
CA THR A 342 -7.55 -23.07 -10.50
C THR A 342 -7.85 -23.55 -9.10
N VAL A 343 -8.79 -22.88 -8.41
CA VAL A 343 -9.17 -23.26 -7.05
C VAL A 343 -10.15 -24.44 -7.13
N PRO A 344 -9.83 -25.63 -6.58
CA PRO A 344 -10.72 -26.77 -6.64
C PRO A 344 -12.09 -26.42 -6.05
N ALA A 345 -13.16 -26.94 -6.67
CA ALA A 345 -14.47 -26.91 -6.03
C ALA A 345 -14.37 -27.72 -4.73
N GLY A 346 -14.72 -27.13 -3.61
CA GLY A 346 -14.71 -27.83 -2.32
C GLY A 346 -15.56 -29.11 -2.39
N VAL A 347 -15.08 -30.18 -1.73
CA VAL A 347 -15.81 -31.45 -1.57
C VAL A 347 -16.92 -31.25 -0.55
#